data_7d82fef44e4165f42b719acc2d66f1fa
#
_entry.id   7d82fef44e4165f42b719acc2d66f1fa
#
_cell.length_a   1.000
_cell.length_b   1.000
_cell.length_c   1.000
_cell.angle_alpha   90.00
_cell.angle_beta   90.00
_cell.angle_gamma   90.00
#
_symmetry.space_group_name_H-M   'P 1'
#
loop_
_entity.id
_entity.type
_entity.pdbx_description
1 polymer ?
#
loop_
_entity_poly.entity_id
_entity_poly.type
_entity_poly.pdbx_seq_one_letter_code
_entity_poly.pdbx_strand_id
1 'polypeptide(L)'
;MEFVVFIVLSRFIIFISRMRTRIKICCISSVLEAKMAIHHGADALGLVGKMPSGPGPIPDWLISEIVKTIPPPVASFLLTSEQSSEEIIYHVKGVDTNTVQIVDELTAGTYDDIRTALPHVKIVQVIHVTDEKSIEEAIRLSSSVDALLLDSGNPKASLKTLGGTGNIHNWEISREIVTAVDVPVFLAGGLHAGNVRQAIDTVQPFGVDICSGVRSEGKLDPNKLESFIRAVYSG
;
A
#
# COMPACT_ATOMS: atom_id res chain seq x y z
N MET A 1 -28.33 -32.10 -10.03
CA MET A 1 -27.06 -31.83 -9.34
C MET A 1 -26.42 -30.53 -9.82
N GLU A 2 -26.61 -30.08 -11.07
CA GLU A 2 -26.06 -28.84 -11.63
C GLU A 2 -26.65 -27.54 -11.05
N PHE A 3 -27.93 -27.54 -10.65
CA PHE A 3 -28.59 -26.35 -10.10
C PHE A 3 -28.06 -25.89 -8.73
N VAL A 4 -27.55 -26.83 -7.92
CA VAL A 4 -27.00 -26.51 -6.58
C VAL A 4 -25.60 -25.91 -6.69
N VAL A 5 -24.79 -26.34 -7.67
CA VAL A 5 -23.44 -25.79 -7.93
C VAL A 5 -23.52 -24.37 -8.47
N PHE A 6 -24.51 -24.06 -9.33
CA PHE A 6 -24.70 -22.71 -9.88
C PHE A 6 -25.11 -21.68 -8.81
N ILE A 7 -25.95 -22.08 -7.85
CA ILE A 7 -26.38 -21.19 -6.74
C ILE A 7 -25.24 -20.93 -5.75
N VAL A 8 -24.38 -21.92 -5.50
CA VAL A 8 -23.19 -21.76 -4.62
C VAL A 8 -22.16 -20.85 -5.28
N LEU A 9 -21.87 -21.00 -6.57
CA LEU A 9 -20.96 -20.13 -7.31
C LEU A 9 -21.46 -18.67 -7.38
N SER A 10 -22.76 -18.47 -7.64
CA SER A 10 -23.33 -17.12 -7.68
C SER A 10 -23.30 -16.43 -6.30
N ARG A 11 -23.51 -17.18 -5.21
CA ARG A 11 -23.38 -16.64 -3.84
C ARG A 11 -21.93 -16.33 -3.46
N PHE A 12 -20.97 -17.11 -3.90
CA PHE A 12 -19.56 -16.88 -3.67
C PHE A 12 -19.05 -15.65 -4.44
N ILE A 13 -19.45 -15.48 -5.69
CA ILE A 13 -19.14 -14.30 -6.51
C ILE A 13 -19.77 -13.03 -5.92
N ILE A 14 -21.01 -13.09 -5.43
CA ILE A 14 -21.70 -11.97 -4.78
C ILE A 14 -21.02 -11.60 -3.44
N PHE A 15 -20.46 -12.58 -2.72
CA PHE A 15 -19.75 -12.29 -1.48
C PHE A 15 -18.40 -11.58 -1.72
N ILE A 16 -17.64 -11.96 -2.77
CA ILE A 16 -16.39 -11.29 -3.14
C ILE A 16 -16.66 -9.87 -3.65
N SER A 17 -17.73 -9.63 -4.39
CA SER A 17 -18.08 -8.30 -4.92
C SER A 17 -18.56 -7.32 -3.84
N ARG A 18 -18.75 -7.76 -2.58
CA ARG A 18 -19.18 -6.93 -1.44
C ARG A 18 -18.08 -6.59 -0.44
N MET A 19 -16.84 -6.98 -0.70
CA MET A 19 -15.74 -6.57 0.18
C MET A 19 -15.47 -5.07 0.00
N ARG A 20 -15.52 -4.32 1.12
CA ARG A 20 -15.18 -2.91 1.07
C ARG A 20 -13.72 -2.69 0.70
N THR A 21 -13.42 -1.71 -0.10
CA THR A 21 -12.05 -1.27 -0.38
C THR A 21 -11.39 -0.77 0.90
N ARG A 22 -10.16 -1.21 1.19
CA ARG A 22 -9.36 -0.74 2.33
C ARG A 22 -8.70 0.59 2.01
N ILE A 23 -8.44 1.41 3.04
CA ILE A 23 -7.81 2.72 2.89
C ILE A 23 -6.53 2.77 3.68
N LYS A 24 -5.40 2.98 3.00
CA LYS A 24 -4.12 3.28 3.61
C LYS A 24 -3.81 4.77 3.43
N ILE A 25 -3.49 5.46 4.52
CA ILE A 25 -3.04 6.85 4.49
C ILE A 25 -1.53 6.87 4.69
N CYS A 26 -0.82 7.30 3.66
CA CYS A 26 0.65 7.29 3.62
C CYS A 26 1.26 8.62 4.08
N CYS A 27 2.58 8.58 4.36
CA CYS A 27 3.38 9.74 4.78
C CYS A 27 2.90 10.39 6.10
N ILE A 28 2.40 9.59 7.01
CA ILE A 28 2.02 10.07 8.36
C ILE A 28 3.26 10.60 9.07
N SER A 29 3.22 11.86 9.52
CA SER A 29 4.39 12.59 10.02
C SER A 29 4.31 12.95 11.51
N SER A 30 3.23 12.57 12.19
CA SER A 30 3.08 12.81 13.63
C SER A 30 1.99 11.92 14.25
N VAL A 31 2.02 11.80 15.58
CA VAL A 31 0.94 11.13 16.35
C VAL A 31 -0.42 11.80 16.11
N LEU A 32 -0.45 13.12 15.91
CA LEU A 32 -1.69 13.82 15.61
C LEU A 32 -2.27 13.43 14.25
N GLU A 33 -1.43 13.35 13.21
CA GLU A 33 -1.87 12.88 11.88
C GLU A 33 -2.33 11.42 11.92
N ALA A 34 -1.63 10.56 12.67
CA ALA A 34 -2.03 9.17 12.87
C ALA A 34 -3.44 9.06 13.47
N LYS A 35 -3.68 9.77 14.57
CA LYS A 35 -5.00 9.82 15.23
C LYS A 35 -6.09 10.37 14.30
N MET A 36 -5.78 11.43 13.53
CA MET A 36 -6.69 12.01 12.56
C MET A 36 -7.06 11.00 11.46
N ALA A 37 -6.07 10.33 10.86
CA ALA A 37 -6.31 9.32 9.83
C ALA A 37 -7.18 8.16 10.36
N ILE A 38 -6.87 7.65 11.53
CA ILE A 38 -7.63 6.57 12.20
C ILE A 38 -9.07 7.02 12.50
N HIS A 39 -9.24 8.22 13.05
CA HIS A 39 -10.57 8.78 13.35
C HIS A 39 -11.47 8.87 12.10
N HIS A 40 -10.89 9.17 10.94
CA HIS A 40 -11.61 9.22 9.67
C HIS A 40 -11.79 7.83 9.01
N GLY A 41 -11.26 6.75 9.59
CA GLY A 41 -11.51 5.40 9.12
C GLY A 41 -10.39 4.79 8.26
N ALA A 42 -9.13 5.24 8.41
CA ALA A 42 -7.99 4.57 7.81
C ALA A 42 -7.84 3.14 8.36
N ASP A 43 -7.64 2.18 7.46
CA ASP A 43 -7.34 0.78 7.79
C ASP A 43 -5.85 0.54 8.03
N ALA A 44 -5.02 1.41 7.45
CA ALA A 44 -3.56 1.33 7.55
C ALA A 44 -2.90 2.72 7.48
N LEU A 45 -1.74 2.84 8.13
CA LEU A 45 -0.91 4.04 8.14
C LEU A 45 0.46 3.72 7.52
N GLY A 46 0.91 4.57 6.58
CA GLY A 46 2.25 4.51 6.00
C GLY A 46 3.20 5.44 6.73
N LEU A 47 4.25 4.87 7.31
CA LEU A 47 5.32 5.55 8.04
C LEU A 47 6.59 5.41 7.22
N VAL A 48 7.10 6.54 6.73
CA VAL A 48 8.19 6.54 5.76
C VAL A 48 9.52 6.64 6.50
N GLY A 49 10.35 5.60 6.38
CA GLY A 49 11.73 5.62 6.84
C GLY A 49 12.64 6.46 5.93
N LYS A 50 13.93 6.34 6.12
CA LYS A 50 14.90 7.05 5.26
C LYS A 50 14.73 6.63 3.80
N MET A 51 14.58 7.60 2.90
CA MET A 51 14.37 7.42 1.47
C MET A 51 15.35 8.29 0.66
N PRO A 52 15.80 7.83 -0.51
CA PRO A 52 16.63 8.64 -1.40
C PRO A 52 15.84 9.79 -2.03
N SER A 53 14.51 9.68 -2.13
CA SER A 53 13.63 10.70 -2.71
C SER A 53 12.17 10.50 -2.24
N GLY A 54 11.32 11.49 -2.48
CA GLY A 54 9.90 11.45 -2.17
C GLY A 54 9.52 12.14 -0.86
N PRO A 55 8.22 12.34 -0.62
CA PRO A 55 7.71 13.01 0.56
C PRO A 55 7.66 12.07 1.77
N GLY A 56 7.69 12.67 2.95
CA GLY A 56 7.27 12.06 4.19
C GLY A 56 8.29 11.29 5.02
N PRO A 57 9.62 11.24 4.71
CA PRO A 57 10.57 10.59 5.62
C PRO A 57 10.53 11.22 7.02
N ILE A 58 10.44 10.37 8.04
CA ILE A 58 10.52 10.75 9.46
C ILE A 58 11.56 9.87 10.15
N PRO A 59 12.17 10.33 11.26
CA PRO A 59 13.16 9.53 11.98
C PRO A 59 12.52 8.32 12.66
N ASP A 60 13.26 7.22 12.79
CA ASP A 60 12.80 5.94 13.32
C ASP A 60 12.20 6.05 14.74
N TRP A 61 12.78 6.91 15.58
CA TRP A 61 12.21 7.14 16.91
C TRP A 61 10.77 7.67 16.86
N LEU A 62 10.45 8.51 15.86
CA LEU A 62 9.09 9.04 15.68
C LEU A 62 8.16 7.97 15.09
N ILE A 63 8.67 7.11 14.19
CA ILE A 63 7.91 5.94 13.71
C ILE A 63 7.51 5.07 14.90
N SER A 64 8.46 4.70 15.78
CA SER A 64 8.18 3.90 16.98
C SER A 64 7.19 4.58 17.94
N GLU A 65 7.26 5.91 18.07
CA GLU A 65 6.33 6.68 18.89
C GLU A 65 4.90 6.64 18.32
N ILE A 66 4.76 6.80 17.01
CA ILE A 66 3.47 6.71 16.33
C ILE A 66 2.89 5.29 16.47
N VAL A 67 3.69 4.26 16.20
CA VAL A 67 3.27 2.84 16.26
C VAL A 67 2.62 2.49 17.59
N LYS A 68 3.18 2.95 18.71
CA LYS A 68 2.63 2.72 20.08
C LYS A 68 1.22 3.29 20.26
N THR A 69 0.78 4.21 19.41
CA THR A 69 -0.55 4.84 19.51
C THR A 69 -1.58 4.21 18.60
N ILE A 70 -1.18 3.27 17.73
CA ILE A 70 -2.06 2.65 16.73
C ILE A 70 -2.88 1.53 17.39
N PRO A 71 -4.22 1.56 17.34
CA PRO A 71 -5.05 0.50 17.89
C PRO A 71 -4.97 -0.79 17.04
N PRO A 72 -5.24 -1.99 17.65
CA PRO A 72 -5.06 -3.29 17.00
C PRO A 72 -5.64 -3.47 15.60
N PRO A 73 -6.85 -2.94 15.24
CA PRO A 73 -7.42 -3.19 13.91
C PRO A 73 -6.79 -2.35 12.79
N VAL A 74 -5.83 -1.45 13.11
CA VAL A 74 -5.17 -0.60 12.12
C VAL A 74 -3.75 -1.09 11.89
N ALA A 75 -3.37 -1.29 10.62
CA ALA A 75 -2.04 -1.74 10.27
C ALA A 75 -1.03 -0.58 10.24
N SER A 76 0.20 -0.85 10.72
CA SER A 76 1.35 0.07 10.62
C SER A 76 2.31 -0.42 9.55
N PHE A 77 2.49 0.35 8.48
CA PHE A 77 3.39 0.03 7.38
C PHE A 77 4.68 0.85 7.53
N LEU A 78 5.82 0.18 7.70
CA LEU A 78 7.12 0.81 7.48
C LEU A 78 7.41 0.83 5.98
N LEU A 79 7.59 1.99 5.39
CA LEU A 79 8.13 2.11 4.05
C LEU A 79 9.66 2.19 4.14
N THR A 80 10.35 1.24 3.50
CA THR A 80 11.82 1.18 3.49
C THR A 80 12.36 1.07 2.08
N SER A 81 13.46 1.79 1.81
CA SER A 81 14.22 1.69 0.55
C SER A 81 15.46 0.79 0.69
N GLU A 82 15.61 0.10 1.80
CA GLU A 82 16.67 -0.87 1.98
C GLU A 82 16.52 -2.03 1.00
N GLN A 83 17.64 -2.52 0.46
CA GLN A 83 17.69 -3.49 -0.61
C GLN A 83 18.28 -4.84 -0.18
N SER A 84 18.58 -5.01 1.11
CA SER A 84 19.00 -6.29 1.67
C SER A 84 18.03 -6.78 2.75
N SER A 85 17.84 -8.10 2.84
CA SER A 85 16.99 -8.70 3.88
C SER A 85 17.49 -8.35 5.28
N GLU A 86 18.80 -8.29 5.51
CA GLU A 86 19.41 -7.95 6.79
C GLU A 86 19.08 -6.52 7.24
N GLU A 87 19.25 -5.54 6.35
CA GLU A 87 18.94 -4.12 6.63
C GLU A 87 17.44 -3.92 6.86
N ILE A 88 16.59 -4.57 6.07
CA ILE A 88 15.13 -4.53 6.25
C ILE A 88 14.74 -5.11 7.61
N ILE A 89 15.29 -6.27 7.99
CA ILE A 89 15.03 -6.90 9.29
C ILE A 89 15.47 -5.99 10.44
N TYR A 90 16.66 -5.39 10.32
CA TYR A 90 17.17 -4.45 11.32
C TYR A 90 16.25 -3.23 11.47
N HIS A 91 15.84 -2.63 10.35
CA HIS A 91 14.98 -1.46 10.33
C HIS A 91 13.61 -1.75 10.98
N VAL A 92 12.95 -2.84 10.57
CA VAL A 92 11.64 -3.24 11.14
C VAL A 92 11.73 -3.49 12.65
N LYS A 93 12.77 -4.20 13.12
CA LYS A 93 13.00 -4.43 14.56
C LYS A 93 13.21 -3.13 15.34
N GLY A 94 13.78 -2.11 14.70
CA GLY A 94 14.01 -0.80 15.32
C GLY A 94 12.74 0.01 15.54
N VAL A 95 11.70 -0.20 14.71
CA VAL A 95 10.48 0.63 14.72
C VAL A 95 9.20 -0.09 15.13
N ASP A 96 9.22 -1.43 15.18
CA ASP A 96 8.15 -2.32 15.68
C ASP A 96 6.81 -2.18 14.91
N THR A 97 6.87 -1.98 13.59
CA THR A 97 5.69 -2.01 12.72
C THR A 97 5.22 -3.43 12.46
N ASN A 98 3.92 -3.62 12.18
CA ASN A 98 3.36 -4.95 11.85
C ASN A 98 3.40 -5.30 10.36
N THR A 99 3.79 -4.37 9.52
CA THR A 99 3.92 -4.56 8.07
C THR A 99 5.15 -3.81 7.57
N VAL A 100 5.92 -4.41 6.66
CA VAL A 100 6.98 -3.74 5.92
C VAL A 100 6.57 -3.59 4.47
N GLN A 101 6.70 -2.39 3.93
CA GLN A 101 6.52 -2.08 2.52
C GLN A 101 7.90 -1.79 1.92
N ILE A 102 8.36 -2.72 1.10
CA ILE A 102 9.64 -2.63 0.40
C ILE A 102 9.40 -1.85 -0.88
N VAL A 103 10.00 -0.65 -0.99
CA VAL A 103 9.71 0.26 -2.11
C VAL A 103 10.69 0.15 -3.28
N ASP A 104 11.82 -0.51 -3.08
CA ASP A 104 12.83 -0.80 -4.11
C ASP A 104 12.99 -2.32 -4.30
N GLU A 105 13.85 -2.74 -5.20
CA GLU A 105 14.13 -4.17 -5.45
C GLU A 105 14.96 -4.77 -4.32
N LEU A 106 14.59 -5.96 -3.84
CA LEU A 106 15.41 -6.74 -2.93
C LEU A 106 16.57 -7.39 -3.73
N THR A 107 17.79 -6.91 -3.52
CA THR A 107 18.99 -7.32 -4.29
C THR A 107 19.90 -8.25 -3.52
N ALA A 108 19.78 -8.33 -2.18
CA ALA A 108 20.57 -9.19 -1.31
C ALA A 108 19.71 -9.90 -0.27
N GLY A 109 19.89 -11.21 -0.10
CA GLY A 109 19.04 -12.05 0.73
C GLY A 109 17.72 -12.40 0.03
N THR A 110 16.74 -12.86 0.82
CA THR A 110 15.45 -13.35 0.32
C THR A 110 14.28 -12.85 1.15
N TYR A 111 13.06 -12.91 0.60
CA TYR A 111 11.83 -12.66 1.38
C TYR A 111 11.63 -13.71 2.48
N ASP A 112 12.12 -14.94 2.30
CA ASP A 112 12.05 -16.00 3.31
C ASP A 112 12.97 -15.70 4.50
N ASP A 113 14.11 -15.04 4.30
CA ASP A 113 14.95 -14.56 5.42
C ASP A 113 14.19 -13.55 6.27
N ILE A 114 13.49 -12.61 5.61
CA ILE A 114 12.67 -11.61 6.31
C ILE A 114 11.52 -12.30 7.07
N ARG A 115 10.81 -13.23 6.43
CA ARG A 115 9.70 -13.98 7.01
C ARG A 115 10.12 -14.81 8.22
N THR A 116 11.29 -15.45 8.12
CA THR A 116 11.86 -16.27 9.20
C THR A 116 12.26 -15.42 10.40
N ALA A 117 12.89 -14.27 10.16
CA ALA A 117 13.35 -13.37 11.21
C ALA A 117 12.22 -12.53 11.84
N LEU A 118 11.12 -12.31 11.11
CA LEU A 118 9.99 -11.46 11.46
C LEU A 118 8.63 -12.17 11.19
N PRO A 119 8.33 -13.30 11.87
CA PRO A 119 7.17 -14.15 11.53
C PRO A 119 5.81 -13.45 11.74
N HIS A 120 5.76 -12.35 12.47
CA HIS A 120 4.54 -11.59 12.75
C HIS A 120 4.37 -10.37 11.83
N VAL A 121 5.36 -10.07 11.00
CA VAL A 121 5.37 -8.91 10.09
C VAL A 121 4.92 -9.34 8.70
N LYS A 122 4.00 -8.58 8.12
CA LYS A 122 3.55 -8.77 6.75
C LYS A 122 4.49 -8.07 5.77
N ILE A 123 4.75 -8.71 4.63
CA ILE A 123 5.64 -8.19 3.59
C ILE A 123 4.80 -7.70 2.43
N VAL A 124 4.97 -6.44 2.06
CA VAL A 124 4.34 -5.80 0.90
C VAL A 124 5.43 -5.31 -0.05
N GLN A 125 5.41 -5.79 -1.29
CA GLN A 125 6.35 -5.30 -2.31
C GLN A 125 5.67 -4.26 -3.19
N VAL A 126 6.36 -3.16 -3.45
CA VAL A 126 5.93 -2.15 -4.42
C VAL A 126 6.30 -2.59 -5.83
N ILE A 127 5.35 -2.51 -6.74
CA ILE A 127 5.51 -2.65 -8.19
C ILE A 127 5.32 -1.28 -8.81
N HIS A 128 6.36 -0.78 -9.45
CA HIS A 128 6.29 0.47 -10.21
C HIS A 128 5.73 0.19 -11.60
N VAL A 129 4.44 0.51 -11.80
CA VAL A 129 3.73 0.21 -13.05
C VAL A 129 4.18 1.16 -14.15
N THR A 130 5.00 0.67 -15.07
CA THR A 130 5.53 1.43 -16.20
C THR A 130 5.03 0.90 -17.54
N ASP A 131 4.98 -0.41 -17.69
CA ASP A 131 4.59 -1.12 -18.92
C ASP A 131 4.08 -2.54 -18.59
N GLU A 132 3.79 -3.35 -19.61
CA GLU A 132 3.28 -4.73 -19.48
C GLU A 132 4.24 -5.67 -18.73
N LYS A 133 5.54 -5.37 -18.66
CA LYS A 133 6.51 -6.19 -17.89
C LYS A 133 6.24 -6.12 -16.38
N SER A 134 5.54 -5.07 -15.94
CA SER A 134 5.09 -4.96 -14.55
C SER A 134 4.13 -6.10 -14.16
N ILE A 135 3.41 -6.70 -15.14
CA ILE A 135 2.53 -7.85 -14.90
C ILE A 135 3.36 -9.10 -14.59
N GLU A 136 4.39 -9.36 -15.39
CA GLU A 136 5.30 -10.51 -15.17
C GLU A 136 6.04 -10.38 -13.83
N GLU A 137 6.48 -9.17 -13.51
CA GLU A 137 7.12 -8.87 -12.22
C GLU A 137 6.17 -9.13 -11.05
N ALA A 138 4.93 -8.64 -11.12
CA ALA A 138 3.91 -8.84 -10.10
C ALA A 138 3.61 -10.34 -9.88
N ILE A 139 3.41 -11.11 -10.96
CA ILE A 139 3.18 -12.56 -10.89
C ILE A 139 4.37 -13.26 -10.21
N ARG A 140 5.60 -12.95 -10.62
CA ARG A 140 6.81 -13.56 -10.05
C ARG A 140 6.94 -13.28 -8.55
N LEU A 141 6.66 -12.06 -8.10
CA LEU A 141 6.84 -11.64 -6.71
C LEU A 141 5.68 -12.04 -5.80
N SER A 142 4.48 -12.20 -6.35
CA SER A 142 3.27 -12.49 -5.57
C SER A 142 3.37 -13.75 -4.72
N SER A 143 4.11 -14.77 -5.15
CA SER A 143 4.32 -16.02 -4.40
C SER A 143 5.21 -15.85 -3.16
N SER A 144 5.98 -14.76 -3.06
CA SER A 144 6.97 -14.54 -2.00
C SER A 144 6.55 -13.49 -0.96
N VAL A 145 5.45 -12.76 -1.20
CA VAL A 145 5.00 -11.65 -0.36
C VAL A 145 3.55 -11.82 0.10
N ASP A 146 3.12 -11.03 1.08
CA ASP A 146 1.74 -11.10 1.60
C ASP A 146 0.78 -10.17 0.85
N ALA A 147 1.29 -9.14 0.16
CA ALA A 147 0.53 -8.25 -0.70
C ALA A 147 1.45 -7.51 -1.68
N LEU A 148 0.85 -6.93 -2.72
CA LEU A 148 1.52 -6.01 -3.65
C LEU A 148 0.93 -4.59 -3.50
N LEU A 149 1.74 -3.58 -3.79
CA LEU A 149 1.29 -2.20 -3.92
C LEU A 149 1.74 -1.66 -5.28
N LEU A 150 0.77 -1.19 -6.08
CA LEU A 150 1.02 -0.64 -7.41
C LEU A 150 1.17 0.88 -7.31
N ASP A 151 2.29 1.43 -7.75
CA ASP A 151 2.56 2.87 -7.73
C ASP A 151 3.12 3.35 -9.07
N SER A 152 3.08 4.67 -9.29
CA SER A 152 3.53 5.36 -10.49
C SER A 152 5.02 5.75 -10.48
N GLY A 153 5.81 5.26 -9.52
CA GLY A 153 7.24 5.56 -9.42
C GLY A 153 8.05 5.07 -10.62
N ASN A 154 9.25 5.59 -10.78
CA ASN A 154 10.22 5.10 -11.76
C ASN A 154 11.60 4.94 -11.08
N PRO A 155 11.90 3.75 -10.53
CA PRO A 155 13.16 3.48 -9.86
C PRO A 155 14.37 3.47 -10.80
N LYS A 156 14.13 3.31 -12.13
CA LYS A 156 15.17 3.27 -13.17
C LYS A 156 15.51 4.64 -13.77
N ALA A 157 14.80 5.70 -13.36
CA ALA A 157 15.13 7.06 -13.80
C ALA A 157 16.51 7.50 -13.27
N SER A 158 17.14 8.45 -13.94
CA SER A 158 18.42 9.04 -13.51
C SER A 158 18.38 9.63 -12.10
N LEU A 159 17.21 10.12 -11.67
CA LEU A 159 16.86 10.39 -10.29
C LEU A 159 15.77 9.36 -9.90
N LYS A 160 16.11 8.39 -9.05
CA LYS A 160 15.15 7.35 -8.60
C LYS A 160 13.90 8.02 -8.00
N THR A 161 12.74 7.65 -8.51
CA THR A 161 11.45 8.11 -8.00
C THR A 161 10.69 6.90 -7.46
N LEU A 162 10.70 6.73 -6.15
CA LEU A 162 10.12 5.56 -5.45
C LEU A 162 8.69 5.82 -4.98
N GLY A 163 7.89 6.52 -5.78
CA GLY A 163 6.49 6.85 -5.48
C GLY A 163 6.27 8.31 -5.07
N GLY A 164 5.05 8.64 -4.69
CA GLY A 164 4.67 10.00 -4.27
C GLY A 164 4.69 11.06 -5.38
N THR A 165 4.75 10.65 -6.65
CA THR A 165 4.86 11.56 -7.82
C THR A 165 3.61 12.39 -8.06
N GLY A 166 2.45 11.97 -7.54
CA GLY A 166 1.14 12.55 -7.86
C GLY A 166 0.63 12.22 -9.26
N ASN A 167 1.35 11.41 -10.04
CA ASN A 167 0.95 10.99 -11.39
C ASN A 167 0.10 9.72 -11.33
N ILE A 168 -0.82 9.60 -12.29
CA ILE A 168 -1.61 8.39 -12.52
C ILE A 168 -0.84 7.50 -13.50
N HIS A 169 -0.73 6.20 -13.19
CA HIS A 169 -0.23 5.19 -14.13
C HIS A 169 -1.37 4.51 -14.89
N ASN A 170 -1.04 3.58 -15.79
CA ASN A 170 -2.05 2.87 -16.57
C ASN A 170 -2.88 1.90 -15.70
N TRP A 171 -4.14 2.22 -15.44
CA TRP A 171 -5.05 1.40 -14.65
C TRP A 171 -5.47 0.09 -15.32
N GLU A 172 -5.37 -0.01 -16.67
CA GLU A 172 -5.62 -1.28 -17.37
C GLU A 172 -4.58 -2.32 -16.99
N ILE A 173 -3.29 -1.95 -17.01
CA ILE A 173 -2.20 -2.82 -16.52
C ILE A 173 -2.43 -3.20 -15.05
N SER A 174 -2.83 -2.24 -14.22
CA SER A 174 -3.13 -2.51 -12.81
C SER A 174 -4.28 -3.49 -12.64
N ARG A 175 -5.31 -3.41 -13.47
CA ARG A 175 -6.42 -4.36 -13.50
C ARG A 175 -5.97 -5.75 -13.88
N GLU A 176 -5.10 -5.87 -14.89
CA GLU A 176 -4.53 -7.14 -15.30
C GLU A 176 -3.71 -7.77 -14.17
N ILE A 177 -2.88 -6.98 -13.47
CA ILE A 177 -2.13 -7.45 -12.29
C ILE A 177 -3.09 -7.99 -11.21
N VAL A 178 -4.13 -7.20 -10.85
CA VAL A 178 -5.12 -7.63 -9.84
C VAL A 178 -5.79 -8.96 -10.22
N THR A 179 -6.01 -9.19 -11.51
CA THR A 179 -6.64 -10.42 -12.00
C THR A 179 -5.66 -11.61 -12.03
N ALA A 180 -4.36 -11.34 -12.20
CA ALA A 180 -3.33 -12.35 -12.40
C ALA A 180 -2.70 -12.89 -11.11
N VAL A 181 -2.92 -12.23 -9.95
CA VAL A 181 -2.30 -12.61 -8.67
C VAL A 181 -3.36 -12.98 -7.62
N ASP A 182 -3.00 -13.88 -6.71
CA ASP A 182 -3.89 -14.34 -5.62
C ASP A 182 -3.73 -13.50 -4.33
N VAL A 183 -2.67 -12.69 -4.22
CA VAL A 183 -2.43 -11.85 -3.04
C VAL A 183 -3.18 -10.52 -3.13
N PRO A 184 -3.53 -9.89 -1.99
CA PRO A 184 -4.13 -8.56 -1.97
C PRO A 184 -3.28 -7.53 -2.70
N VAL A 185 -3.93 -6.66 -3.48
CA VAL A 185 -3.26 -5.59 -4.23
C VAL A 185 -3.78 -4.22 -3.78
N PHE A 186 -2.86 -3.36 -3.34
CA PHE A 186 -3.14 -1.95 -3.08
C PHE A 186 -2.84 -1.12 -4.33
N LEU A 187 -3.71 -0.16 -4.64
CA LEU A 187 -3.51 0.79 -5.73
C LEU A 187 -3.09 2.15 -5.15
N ALA A 188 -1.94 2.64 -5.59
CA ALA A 188 -1.41 3.97 -5.28
C ALA A 188 -1.24 4.80 -6.57
N GLY A 189 -0.56 5.93 -6.48
CA GLY A 189 -0.20 6.78 -7.61
C GLY A 189 -1.32 7.76 -8.03
N GLY A 190 -1.15 9.04 -7.71
CA GLY A 190 -2.00 10.14 -8.16
C GLY A 190 -3.47 10.10 -7.75
N LEU A 191 -3.82 9.32 -6.72
CA LEU A 191 -5.19 9.25 -6.23
C LEU A 191 -5.60 10.51 -5.48
N HIS A 192 -6.87 10.89 -5.65
CA HIS A 192 -7.54 11.98 -4.93
C HIS A 192 -9.07 11.77 -4.94
N ALA A 193 -9.82 12.57 -4.20
CA ALA A 193 -11.28 12.43 -4.08
C ALA A 193 -12.02 12.44 -5.43
N GLY A 194 -11.49 13.15 -6.44
CA GLY A 194 -12.12 13.27 -7.76
C GLY A 194 -11.90 12.07 -8.70
N ASN A 195 -10.96 11.17 -8.38
CA ASN A 195 -10.65 10.05 -9.27
C ASN A 195 -10.67 8.66 -8.60
N VAL A 196 -10.64 8.60 -7.28
CA VAL A 196 -10.51 7.33 -6.55
C VAL A 196 -11.66 6.37 -6.83
N ARG A 197 -12.89 6.87 -6.99
CA ARG A 197 -14.04 5.99 -7.31
C ARG A 197 -13.84 5.32 -8.67
N GLN A 198 -13.47 6.09 -9.70
CA GLN A 198 -13.17 5.54 -11.02
C GLN A 198 -12.00 4.54 -10.96
N ALA A 199 -10.96 4.83 -10.18
CA ALA A 199 -9.83 3.93 -9.99
C ALA A 199 -10.27 2.58 -9.39
N ILE A 200 -11.11 2.63 -8.34
CA ILE A 200 -11.65 1.42 -7.70
C ILE A 200 -12.52 0.62 -8.68
N ASP A 201 -13.41 1.28 -9.42
CA ASP A 201 -14.30 0.60 -10.38
C ASP A 201 -13.53 -0.03 -11.52
N THR A 202 -12.45 0.60 -11.99
CA THR A 202 -11.62 0.10 -13.07
C THR A 202 -10.72 -1.05 -12.61
N VAL A 203 -9.96 -0.84 -11.52
CA VAL A 203 -8.89 -1.75 -11.09
C VAL A 203 -9.42 -2.86 -10.18
N GLN A 204 -10.44 -2.57 -9.39
CA GLN A 204 -10.99 -3.45 -8.34
C GLN A 204 -9.91 -3.93 -7.34
N PRO A 205 -9.12 -3.03 -6.77
CA PRO A 205 -8.05 -3.38 -5.85
C PRO A 205 -8.61 -3.81 -4.49
N PHE A 206 -7.82 -4.54 -3.69
CA PHE A 206 -8.11 -4.82 -2.29
C PHE A 206 -8.18 -3.53 -1.46
N GLY A 207 -7.30 -2.58 -1.72
CA GLY A 207 -7.23 -1.30 -1.04
C GLY A 207 -6.63 -0.20 -1.90
N VAL A 208 -6.76 1.03 -1.44
CA VAL A 208 -6.15 2.23 -2.04
C VAL A 208 -5.16 2.84 -1.07
N ASP A 209 -4.05 3.36 -1.60
CA ASP A 209 -3.01 4.07 -0.84
C ASP A 209 -2.88 5.51 -1.32
N ILE A 210 -2.93 6.46 -0.40
CA ILE A 210 -2.91 7.88 -0.74
C ILE A 210 -1.93 8.66 0.15
N CYS A 211 -1.19 9.57 -0.47
CA CYS A 211 -0.29 10.51 0.21
C CYS A 211 -0.67 11.96 -0.13
N SER A 212 -0.24 12.48 -1.27
CA SER A 212 -0.35 13.90 -1.63
C SER A 212 -1.79 14.41 -1.80
N GLY A 213 -2.69 13.54 -2.29
CA GLY A 213 -4.09 13.91 -2.56
C GLY A 213 -4.93 14.30 -1.33
N VAL A 214 -4.45 14.00 -0.12
CA VAL A 214 -5.10 14.36 1.15
C VAL A 214 -4.28 15.36 1.98
N ARG A 215 -3.30 16.05 1.35
CA ARG A 215 -2.44 17.00 2.04
C ARG A 215 -2.61 18.43 1.52
N SER A 216 -2.38 19.39 2.42
CA SER A 216 -2.22 20.82 2.13
C SER A 216 -0.95 21.30 2.80
N GLU A 217 -0.05 21.97 2.06
CA GLU A 217 1.23 22.47 2.57
C GLU A 217 2.06 21.40 3.32
N GLY A 218 2.06 20.16 2.79
CA GLY A 218 2.77 19.02 3.37
C GLY A 218 2.11 18.38 4.60
N LYS A 219 1.03 18.94 5.14
CA LYS A 219 0.31 18.40 6.31
C LYS A 219 -0.97 17.67 5.88
N LEU A 220 -1.38 16.67 6.66
CA LEU A 220 -2.66 15.98 6.46
C LEU A 220 -3.82 16.97 6.65
N ASP A 221 -4.68 17.07 5.62
CA ASP A 221 -5.79 18.01 5.59
C ASP A 221 -7.09 17.26 5.90
N PRO A 222 -7.79 17.58 7.00
CA PRO A 222 -8.98 16.86 7.43
C PRO A 222 -10.13 16.93 6.40
N ASN A 223 -10.29 18.04 5.69
CA ASN A 223 -11.37 18.20 4.70
C ASN A 223 -11.09 17.36 3.44
N LYS A 224 -9.84 17.33 2.98
CA LYS A 224 -9.43 16.47 1.86
C LYS A 224 -9.51 15.00 2.22
N LEU A 225 -9.11 14.66 3.45
CA LEU A 225 -9.19 13.30 3.97
C LEU A 225 -10.64 12.81 4.03
N GLU A 226 -11.53 13.60 4.62
CA GLU A 226 -12.96 13.28 4.68
C GLU A 226 -13.56 13.11 3.28
N SER A 227 -13.24 14.05 2.36
CA SER A 227 -13.72 14.00 0.98
C SER A 227 -13.24 12.76 0.24
N PHE A 228 -11.99 12.36 0.45
CA PHE A 228 -11.41 11.15 -0.14
C PHE A 228 -12.11 9.89 0.39
N ILE A 229 -12.26 9.76 1.71
CA ILE A 229 -12.88 8.60 2.33
C ILE A 229 -14.34 8.46 1.89
N ARG A 230 -15.10 9.57 1.82
CA ARG A 230 -16.44 9.57 1.27
C ARG A 230 -16.46 9.08 -0.17
N ALA A 231 -15.53 9.55 -1.02
CA ALA A 231 -15.45 9.13 -2.42
C ALA A 231 -15.13 7.63 -2.59
N VAL A 232 -14.32 7.04 -1.71
CA VAL A 232 -14.05 5.59 -1.70
C VAL A 232 -15.32 4.77 -1.46
N TYR A 233 -16.21 5.25 -0.60
CA TYR A 233 -17.42 4.50 -0.20
C TYR A 233 -18.71 4.96 -0.90
N SER A 234 -18.65 5.93 -1.80
CA SER A 234 -19.80 6.45 -2.57
C SER A 234 -20.15 5.56 -3.76
N GLY A 235 -20.40 4.27 -3.56
CA GLY A 235 -20.78 3.34 -4.63
C GLY A 235 -21.81 2.33 -4.20
#